data_3ac255c0f6cc19e34cdfb76cf0294337
#
_entry.id   3ac255c0f6cc19e34cdfb76cf0294337
#
_cell.length_a   1.000
_cell.length_b   1.000
_cell.length_c   1.000
_cell.angle_alpha   90.00
_cell.angle_beta   90.00
_cell.angle_gamma   90.00
#
_symmetry.space_group_name_H-M   'P 1'
#
loop_
_entity.id
_entity.type
_entity.pdbx_description
1 polymer ?
#
loop_
_entity_poly.entity_id
_entity_poly.type
_entity_poly.pdbx_seq_one_letter_code
_entity_poly.pdbx_strand_id
1 'polypeptide(L)'
;MLPDVLPPSLRQDENGLWISKARSKIAYPEGGLSHFRDVEQDSFWFRHRNRCIAAAVSRHPPDGAIVDVGAGTGFVASGLQAEGYQVIVVEPHIDGALVARRGGLEHVVCASFEDVGFASSSIAAIGLFDVLEHIEDEVAALARFSQVLKPEGRLYITVPSYQFLFSSEDLVVNHFRRYTVGSCARVLASAGFETEYHSYLFTLLLPPIFVLRALPYRLGRRQAADIESVAAAHGIAGITGRAIDAVLDLEARWIARGGRLAFGSSCLLVARKAQ
;
A
#
# COMPACT_ATOMS: atom_id res chain seq x y z
N MET A 1 -19.41 -16.68 -1.01
CA MET A 1 -20.56 -15.79 -1.31
C MET A 1 -19.97 -14.44 -1.70
N LEU A 2 -20.52 -13.75 -2.69
CA LEU A 2 -20.02 -12.41 -3.06
C LEU A 2 -20.30 -11.45 -1.90
N PRO A 3 -19.30 -10.68 -1.39
CA PRO A 3 -19.57 -9.66 -0.39
C PRO A 3 -20.57 -8.63 -0.92
N ASP A 4 -21.48 -8.14 -0.09
CA ASP A 4 -22.52 -7.16 -0.46
C ASP A 4 -21.93 -5.85 -1.06
N VAL A 5 -20.66 -5.60 -0.83
CA VAL A 5 -19.92 -4.44 -1.36
C VAL A 5 -19.57 -4.60 -2.85
N LEU A 6 -19.39 -5.85 -3.34
CA LEU A 6 -18.99 -6.09 -4.73
C LEU A 6 -20.18 -6.04 -5.68
N PRO A 7 -20.06 -5.33 -6.81
CA PRO A 7 -21.14 -5.22 -7.79
C PRO A 7 -21.52 -6.59 -8.41
N PRO A 8 -22.81 -6.84 -8.67
CA PRO A 8 -23.27 -8.09 -9.27
C PRO A 8 -22.84 -8.25 -10.74
N SER A 9 -22.25 -7.20 -11.35
CA SER A 9 -21.70 -7.23 -12.71
C SER A 9 -20.40 -8.02 -12.82
N LEU A 10 -19.68 -8.24 -11.71
CA LEU A 10 -18.48 -9.05 -11.66
C LEU A 10 -18.80 -10.53 -11.88
N ARG A 11 -17.92 -11.21 -12.55
CA ARG A 11 -18.00 -12.65 -12.81
C ARG A 11 -16.77 -13.34 -12.27
N GLN A 12 -16.94 -14.53 -11.72
CA GLN A 12 -15.82 -15.35 -11.29
C GLN A 12 -15.29 -16.17 -12.47
N ASP A 13 -13.96 -16.16 -12.65
CA ASP A 13 -13.26 -16.99 -13.63
C ASP A 13 -12.95 -18.40 -13.07
N GLU A 14 -12.30 -19.23 -13.88
CA GLU A 14 -11.87 -20.59 -13.53
C GLU A 14 -10.85 -20.65 -12.38
N ASN A 15 -10.11 -19.56 -12.13
CA ASN A 15 -9.14 -19.43 -11.04
C ASN A 15 -9.78 -18.90 -9.76
N GLY A 16 -11.07 -18.59 -9.78
CA GLY A 16 -11.79 -18.01 -8.66
C GLY A 16 -11.57 -16.51 -8.48
N LEU A 17 -11.02 -15.82 -9.50
CA LEU A 17 -10.91 -14.36 -9.52
C LEU A 17 -12.22 -13.72 -9.96
N TRP A 18 -12.57 -12.61 -9.30
CA TRP A 18 -13.65 -11.75 -9.77
C TRP A 18 -13.13 -10.83 -10.86
N ILE A 19 -13.74 -10.86 -12.02
CA ILE A 19 -13.32 -10.10 -13.21
C ILE A 19 -14.40 -9.11 -13.62
N SER A 20 -13.98 -7.87 -13.93
CA SER A 20 -14.82 -6.87 -14.59
C SER A 20 -14.83 -7.08 -16.11
N LYS A 21 -15.93 -6.72 -16.76
CA LYS A 21 -16.01 -6.67 -18.22
C LYS A 21 -15.28 -5.45 -18.80
N ALA A 22 -15.15 -4.40 -18.04
CA ALA A 22 -14.38 -3.21 -18.41
C ALA A 22 -12.88 -3.48 -18.27
N ARG A 23 -12.06 -2.87 -19.10
CA ARG A 23 -10.59 -2.95 -19.06
C ARG A 23 -10.01 -1.56 -19.30
N SER A 24 -9.57 -0.92 -18.25
CA SER A 24 -8.81 0.33 -18.33
C SER A 24 -7.32 0.06 -18.56
N LYS A 25 -6.61 1.02 -19.16
CA LYS A 25 -5.15 0.97 -19.25
C LYS A 25 -4.53 1.24 -17.88
N ILE A 26 -3.55 0.43 -17.51
CA ILE A 26 -2.85 0.51 -16.23
C ILE A 26 -1.44 1.01 -16.48
N ALA A 27 -0.97 1.91 -15.62
CA ALA A 27 0.35 2.56 -15.76
C ALA A 27 1.52 1.73 -15.17
N TYR A 28 1.26 0.66 -14.43
CA TYR A 28 2.30 -0.17 -13.82
C TYR A 28 2.88 -1.17 -14.83
N PRO A 29 4.21 -1.46 -14.83
CA PRO A 29 4.83 -2.40 -15.76
C PRO A 29 4.24 -3.81 -15.63
N GLU A 30 3.96 -4.45 -16.77
CA GLU A 30 3.55 -5.86 -16.81
C GLU A 30 4.72 -6.78 -16.48
N GLY A 31 4.46 -7.82 -15.67
CA GLY A 31 5.39 -8.91 -15.38
C GLY A 31 6.23 -8.72 -14.10
N GLY A 32 6.56 -9.84 -13.46
CA GLY A 32 7.47 -9.88 -12.29
C GLY A 32 6.80 -10.06 -10.93
N LEU A 33 5.49 -9.88 -10.77
CA LEU A 33 4.82 -9.99 -9.47
C LEU A 33 4.79 -11.42 -8.90
N SER A 34 4.90 -12.46 -9.74
CA SER A 34 4.89 -13.85 -9.28
C SER A 34 6.08 -14.21 -8.37
N HIS A 35 7.24 -13.57 -8.57
CA HIS A 35 8.44 -13.79 -7.75
C HIS A 35 8.49 -12.89 -6.51
N PHE A 36 7.64 -11.85 -6.44
CA PHE A 36 7.65 -10.91 -5.33
C PHE A 36 7.16 -11.51 -4.01
N ARG A 37 6.26 -12.48 -4.04
CA ARG A 37 5.67 -13.01 -2.80
C ARG A 37 6.69 -13.64 -1.85
N ASP A 38 7.64 -14.41 -2.37
CA ASP A 38 8.69 -15.03 -1.55
C ASP A 38 9.61 -13.94 -0.98
N VAL A 39 9.95 -12.93 -1.80
CA VAL A 39 10.72 -11.76 -1.36
C VAL A 39 10.00 -10.97 -0.28
N GLU A 40 8.69 -10.78 -0.38
CA GLU A 40 7.88 -10.05 0.61
C GLU A 40 7.84 -10.78 1.97
N GLN A 41 7.70 -12.11 1.96
CA GLN A 41 7.66 -12.91 3.19
C GLN A 41 9.00 -12.87 3.94
N ASP A 42 10.11 -12.93 3.23
CA ASP A 42 11.45 -12.95 3.82
C ASP A 42 12.00 -11.56 4.12
N SER A 43 11.44 -10.53 3.53
CA SER A 43 11.89 -9.15 3.69
C SER A 43 11.44 -8.55 5.04
N PHE A 44 12.42 -8.07 5.81
CA PHE A 44 12.14 -7.30 7.04
C PHE A 44 11.30 -6.05 6.75
N TRP A 45 11.48 -5.43 5.56
CA TRP A 45 10.74 -4.22 5.15
C TRP A 45 9.24 -4.48 5.06
N PHE A 46 8.84 -5.48 4.27
CA PHE A 46 7.42 -5.78 4.07
C PHE A 46 6.76 -6.29 5.35
N ARG A 47 7.45 -7.14 6.13
CA ARG A 47 6.94 -7.62 7.43
C ARG A 47 6.72 -6.48 8.42
N HIS A 48 7.69 -5.57 8.54
CA HIS A 48 7.57 -4.42 9.43
C HIS A 48 6.45 -3.48 9.00
N ARG A 49 6.40 -3.11 7.71
CA ARG A 49 5.33 -2.29 7.15
C ARG A 49 3.96 -2.88 7.47
N ASN A 50 3.80 -4.18 7.24
CA ASN A 50 2.55 -4.89 7.50
C ASN A 50 2.14 -4.82 8.98
N ARG A 51 3.08 -5.02 9.92
CA ARG A 51 2.83 -4.85 11.36
C ARG A 51 2.39 -3.43 11.72
N CYS A 52 3.00 -2.41 11.13
CA CYS A 52 2.62 -1.02 11.39
C CYS A 52 1.24 -0.68 10.82
N ILE A 53 0.92 -1.20 9.62
CA ILE A 53 -0.41 -1.07 9.01
C ILE A 53 -1.46 -1.73 9.90
N ALA A 54 -1.26 -2.99 10.29
CA ALA A 54 -2.18 -3.72 11.17
C ALA A 54 -2.38 -3.01 12.51
N ALA A 55 -1.31 -2.45 13.09
CA ALA A 55 -1.38 -1.65 14.31
C ALA A 55 -2.24 -0.37 14.12
N ALA A 56 -2.10 0.33 13.00
CA ALA A 56 -2.89 1.52 12.70
C ALA A 56 -4.38 1.16 12.47
N VAL A 57 -4.65 0.08 11.71
CA VAL A 57 -6.00 -0.42 11.49
C VAL A 57 -6.66 -0.84 12.79
N SER A 58 -5.95 -1.56 13.67
CA SER A 58 -6.46 -1.98 14.99
C SER A 58 -6.84 -0.80 15.89
N ARG A 59 -6.12 0.31 15.81
CA ARG A 59 -6.41 1.53 16.58
C ARG A 59 -7.55 2.35 16.01
N HIS A 60 -7.76 2.27 14.72
CA HIS A 60 -8.78 2.99 13.96
C HIS A 60 -9.57 1.97 13.13
N PRO A 61 -10.31 1.04 13.77
CA PRO A 61 -10.92 -0.07 13.06
C PRO A 61 -12.01 0.42 12.10
N PRO A 62 -12.15 -0.23 10.93
CA PRO A 62 -13.24 0.06 10.00
C PRO A 62 -14.55 -0.54 10.50
N ASP A 63 -15.67 0.04 10.09
CA ASP A 63 -17.01 -0.54 10.28
C ASP A 63 -17.39 -1.41 9.05
N GLY A 64 -16.62 -2.46 8.81
CA GLY A 64 -16.83 -3.41 7.72
C GLY A 64 -15.55 -3.79 6.99
N ALA A 65 -15.69 -4.31 5.77
CA ALA A 65 -14.57 -4.79 4.97
C ALA A 65 -13.62 -3.66 4.52
N ILE A 66 -12.34 -4.00 4.42
CA ILE A 66 -11.30 -3.15 3.83
C ILE A 66 -11.14 -3.56 2.37
N VAL A 67 -11.22 -2.60 1.46
CA VAL A 67 -10.86 -2.77 0.05
C VAL A 67 -9.39 -2.37 -0.12
N ASP A 68 -8.51 -3.33 -0.34
CA ASP A 68 -7.08 -3.13 -0.60
C ASP A 68 -6.90 -2.90 -2.10
N VAL A 69 -6.61 -1.67 -2.47
CA VAL A 69 -6.52 -1.22 -3.88
C VAL A 69 -5.08 -1.22 -4.34
N GLY A 70 -4.80 -1.83 -5.49
CA GLY A 70 -3.43 -2.03 -5.98
C GLY A 70 -2.64 -2.97 -5.09
N ALA A 71 -3.28 -4.02 -4.60
CA ALA A 71 -2.75 -4.89 -3.55
C ALA A 71 -1.55 -5.77 -3.99
N GLY A 72 -1.21 -5.78 -5.28
CA GLY A 72 -0.12 -6.59 -5.81
C GLY A 72 -0.33 -8.08 -5.52
N THR A 73 0.60 -8.68 -4.77
CA THR A 73 0.53 -10.09 -4.36
C THR A 73 -0.45 -10.35 -3.20
N GLY A 74 -1.09 -9.31 -2.66
CA GLY A 74 -1.99 -9.39 -1.51
C GLY A 74 -1.27 -9.59 -0.16
N PHE A 75 0.01 -9.21 -0.04
CA PHE A 75 0.77 -9.41 1.18
C PHE A 75 0.20 -8.64 2.37
N VAL A 76 -0.20 -7.37 2.17
CA VAL A 76 -0.86 -6.57 3.22
C VAL A 76 -2.25 -7.14 3.54
N ALA A 77 -3.03 -7.44 2.51
CA ALA A 77 -4.35 -8.06 2.66
C ALA A 77 -4.30 -9.36 3.48
N SER A 78 -3.31 -10.23 3.20
CA SER A 78 -3.11 -11.47 3.95
C SER A 78 -2.78 -11.21 5.43
N GLY A 79 -1.98 -10.20 5.72
CA GLY A 79 -1.68 -9.79 7.10
C GLY A 79 -2.92 -9.27 7.84
N LEU A 80 -3.73 -8.43 7.20
CA LEU A 80 -4.97 -7.91 7.77
C LEU A 80 -6.01 -9.03 7.95
N GLN A 81 -6.10 -9.98 7.01
CA GLN A 81 -6.97 -11.15 7.15
C GLN A 81 -6.56 -12.03 8.33
N ALA A 82 -5.26 -12.22 8.57
CA ALA A 82 -4.75 -12.95 9.73
C ALA A 82 -5.12 -12.30 11.08
N GLU A 83 -5.27 -10.97 11.11
CA GLU A 83 -5.76 -10.19 12.26
C GLU A 83 -7.30 -10.21 12.38
N GLY A 84 -8.01 -10.94 11.51
CA GLY A 84 -9.46 -11.10 11.57
C GLY A 84 -10.28 -10.08 10.78
N TYR A 85 -9.65 -9.22 9.99
CA TYR A 85 -10.37 -8.28 9.12
C TYR A 85 -10.86 -8.96 7.85
N GLN A 86 -12.07 -8.57 7.40
CA GLN A 86 -12.51 -8.91 6.05
C GLN A 86 -11.78 -8.01 5.05
N VAL A 87 -11.11 -8.60 4.07
CA VAL A 87 -10.37 -7.86 3.05
C VAL A 87 -10.83 -8.27 1.67
N ILE A 88 -11.06 -7.28 0.82
CA ILE A 88 -11.33 -7.43 -0.61
C ILE A 88 -10.13 -6.85 -1.35
N VAL A 89 -9.44 -7.69 -2.11
CA VAL A 89 -8.32 -7.27 -2.94
C VAL A 89 -8.83 -6.76 -4.28
N VAL A 90 -8.33 -5.60 -4.72
CA VAL A 90 -8.51 -5.05 -6.06
C VAL A 90 -7.13 -4.87 -6.68
N GLU A 91 -6.79 -5.76 -7.61
CA GLU A 91 -5.47 -5.77 -8.27
C GLU A 91 -5.67 -5.85 -9.78
N PRO A 92 -5.21 -4.84 -10.53
CA PRO A 92 -5.42 -4.81 -11.96
C PRO A 92 -4.57 -5.82 -12.74
N HIS A 93 -3.40 -6.22 -12.20
CA HIS A 93 -2.51 -7.18 -12.85
C HIS A 93 -2.89 -8.61 -12.53
N ILE A 94 -3.12 -9.40 -13.57
CA ILE A 94 -3.55 -10.79 -13.44
C ILE A 94 -2.55 -11.63 -12.63
N ASP A 95 -1.24 -11.39 -12.79
CA ASP A 95 -0.19 -12.13 -12.07
C ASP A 95 -0.26 -11.88 -10.56
N GLY A 96 -0.42 -10.61 -10.14
CA GLY A 96 -0.61 -10.25 -8.74
C GLY A 96 -1.90 -10.83 -8.16
N ALA A 97 -3.01 -10.68 -8.88
CA ALA A 97 -4.31 -11.21 -8.47
C ALA A 97 -4.28 -12.74 -8.30
N LEU A 98 -3.63 -13.47 -9.22
CA LEU A 98 -3.45 -14.93 -9.11
C LEU A 98 -2.61 -15.32 -7.91
N VAL A 99 -1.52 -14.58 -7.63
CA VAL A 99 -0.68 -14.81 -6.45
C VAL A 99 -1.48 -14.56 -5.17
N ALA A 100 -2.22 -13.47 -5.08
CA ALA A 100 -3.09 -13.15 -3.96
C ALA A 100 -4.14 -14.25 -3.74
N ARG A 101 -4.80 -14.72 -4.81
CA ARG A 101 -5.80 -15.78 -4.74
C ARG A 101 -5.22 -17.11 -4.25
N ARG A 102 -4.08 -17.54 -4.81
CA ARG A 102 -3.35 -18.75 -4.39
C ARG A 102 -2.85 -18.66 -2.94
N GLY A 103 -2.64 -17.43 -2.46
CA GLY A 103 -2.26 -17.14 -1.08
C GLY A 103 -3.37 -17.29 -0.06
N GLY A 104 -4.59 -17.68 -0.47
CA GLY A 104 -5.71 -17.93 0.43
C GLY A 104 -6.64 -16.72 0.62
N LEU A 105 -6.46 -15.63 -0.15
CA LEU A 105 -7.42 -14.52 -0.14
C LEU A 105 -8.67 -14.92 -0.94
N GLU A 106 -9.85 -14.84 -0.30
CA GLU A 106 -11.10 -15.33 -0.91
C GLU A 106 -11.70 -14.34 -1.91
N HIS A 107 -11.55 -13.05 -1.65
CA HIS A 107 -12.20 -11.98 -2.42
C HIS A 107 -11.14 -11.18 -3.18
N VAL A 108 -10.74 -11.68 -4.35
CA VAL A 108 -9.76 -11.04 -5.23
C VAL A 108 -10.44 -10.63 -6.52
N VAL A 109 -10.43 -9.32 -6.79
CA VAL A 109 -10.97 -8.71 -8.01
C VAL A 109 -9.80 -8.32 -8.91
N CYS A 110 -9.74 -8.91 -10.11
CA CYS A 110 -8.76 -8.54 -11.14
C CYS A 110 -9.34 -7.43 -12.01
N ALA A 111 -9.17 -6.20 -11.60
CA ALA A 111 -9.63 -5.00 -12.31
C ALA A 111 -8.93 -3.75 -11.76
N SER A 112 -8.96 -2.63 -12.51
CA SER A 112 -8.69 -1.32 -11.93
C SER A 112 -9.81 -0.95 -10.95
N PHE A 113 -9.54 -0.05 -10.01
CA PHE A 113 -10.56 0.38 -9.06
C PHE A 113 -11.81 0.94 -9.75
N GLU A 114 -11.61 1.70 -10.81
CA GLU A 114 -12.68 2.31 -11.61
C GLU A 114 -13.55 1.25 -12.30
N ASP A 115 -12.92 0.18 -12.78
CA ASP A 115 -13.59 -0.88 -13.55
C ASP A 115 -14.40 -1.84 -12.64
N VAL A 116 -14.15 -1.84 -11.33
CA VAL A 116 -14.97 -2.62 -10.39
C VAL A 116 -16.41 -2.07 -10.35
N GLY A 117 -16.59 -0.76 -10.38
CA GLY A 117 -17.90 -0.13 -10.39
C GLY A 117 -18.58 -0.12 -9.01
N PHE A 118 -17.83 0.14 -7.94
CA PHE A 118 -18.40 0.29 -6.60
C PHE A 118 -19.49 1.36 -6.55
N ALA A 119 -20.55 1.07 -5.82
CA ALA A 119 -21.62 2.04 -5.58
C ALA A 119 -21.16 3.17 -4.64
N SER A 120 -21.73 4.36 -4.80
CA SER A 120 -21.48 5.46 -3.89
C SER A 120 -21.85 5.08 -2.45
N SER A 121 -21.00 5.49 -1.49
CA SER A 121 -21.23 5.25 -0.05
C SER A 121 -21.42 3.78 0.32
N SER A 122 -20.73 2.85 -0.36
CA SER A 122 -20.86 1.40 -0.13
C SER A 122 -19.69 0.81 0.65
N ILE A 123 -18.49 1.42 0.59
CA ILE A 123 -17.25 0.88 1.16
C ILE A 123 -17.00 1.46 2.55
N ALA A 124 -16.71 0.59 3.52
CA ALA A 124 -16.39 1.01 4.89
C ALA A 124 -14.95 1.56 5.01
N ALA A 125 -14.01 0.93 4.31
CA ALA A 125 -12.61 1.37 4.33
C ALA A 125 -11.86 0.98 3.05
N ILE A 126 -10.86 1.79 2.70
CA ILE A 126 -9.95 1.56 1.59
C ILE A 126 -8.52 1.58 2.11
N GLY A 127 -7.71 0.60 1.69
CA GLY A 127 -6.25 0.58 1.84
C GLY A 127 -5.58 1.02 0.54
N LEU A 128 -4.63 1.96 0.64
CA LEU A 128 -3.75 2.42 -0.42
C LEU A 128 -2.31 2.26 0.07
N PHE A 129 -1.74 1.06 -0.10
CA PHE A 129 -0.43 0.73 0.48
C PHE A 129 0.65 0.78 -0.60
N ASP A 130 1.36 1.92 -0.67
CA ASP A 130 2.31 2.28 -1.71
C ASP A 130 1.65 2.27 -3.11
N VAL A 131 0.57 3.02 -3.24
CA VAL A 131 -0.25 3.14 -4.46
C VAL A 131 -0.38 4.60 -4.91
N LEU A 132 -0.58 5.54 -3.98
CA LEU A 132 -0.92 6.93 -4.31
C LEU A 132 0.21 7.64 -5.10
N GLU A 133 1.47 7.26 -4.88
CA GLU A 133 2.65 7.74 -5.60
C GLU A 133 2.67 7.37 -7.07
N HIS A 134 1.95 6.32 -7.47
CA HIS A 134 1.80 5.86 -8.85
C HIS A 134 0.66 6.54 -9.59
N ILE A 135 -0.15 7.34 -8.92
CA ILE A 135 -1.30 8.03 -9.51
C ILE A 135 -0.90 9.47 -9.87
N GLU A 136 -0.97 9.81 -11.16
CA GLU A 136 -0.60 11.14 -11.63
C GLU A 136 -1.55 12.23 -11.10
N ASP A 137 -2.87 12.04 -11.23
CA ASP A 137 -3.90 12.91 -10.66
C ASP A 137 -4.44 12.31 -9.36
N GLU A 138 -3.67 12.46 -8.29
CA GLU A 138 -4.00 11.95 -6.97
C GLU A 138 -5.26 12.57 -6.36
N VAL A 139 -5.54 13.84 -6.70
CA VAL A 139 -6.72 14.55 -6.17
C VAL A 139 -8.00 13.99 -6.79
N ALA A 140 -8.02 13.75 -8.11
CA ALA A 140 -9.16 13.13 -8.77
C ALA A 140 -9.39 11.70 -8.27
N ALA A 141 -8.34 10.91 -8.07
CA ALA A 141 -8.45 9.57 -7.53
C ALA A 141 -9.01 9.57 -6.09
N LEU A 142 -8.48 10.43 -5.21
CA LEU A 142 -8.96 10.55 -3.85
C LEU A 142 -10.42 11.03 -3.78
N ALA A 143 -10.84 11.91 -4.68
CA ALA A 143 -12.24 12.30 -4.79
C ALA A 143 -13.16 11.12 -5.14
N ARG A 144 -12.71 10.22 -6.03
CA ARG A 144 -13.44 8.98 -6.35
C ARG A 144 -13.50 8.02 -5.16
N PHE A 145 -12.39 7.84 -4.43
CA PHE A 145 -12.38 7.05 -3.20
C PHE A 145 -13.35 7.64 -2.17
N SER A 146 -13.37 8.96 -2.01
CA SER A 146 -14.33 9.65 -1.14
C SER A 146 -15.77 9.38 -1.54
N GLN A 147 -16.09 9.39 -2.85
CA GLN A 147 -17.44 9.14 -3.34
C GLN A 147 -17.98 7.76 -2.98
N VAL A 148 -17.14 6.71 -3.04
CA VAL A 148 -17.55 5.32 -2.75
C VAL A 148 -17.48 4.96 -1.27
N LEU A 149 -16.69 5.68 -0.49
CA LEU A 149 -16.64 5.49 0.96
C LEU A 149 -17.96 5.93 1.61
N LYS A 150 -18.42 5.13 2.58
CA LYS A 150 -19.50 5.49 3.49
C LYS A 150 -19.16 6.80 4.22
N PRO A 151 -20.16 7.53 4.75
CA PRO A 151 -19.90 8.56 5.76
C PRO A 151 -19.03 7.96 6.88
N GLU A 152 -18.04 8.70 7.37
CA GLU A 152 -17.08 8.23 8.37
C GLU A 152 -16.17 7.06 7.90
N GLY A 153 -16.25 6.65 6.64
CA GLY A 153 -15.38 5.63 6.06
C GLY A 153 -13.90 6.06 6.07
N ARG A 154 -13.00 5.09 6.18
CA ARG A 154 -11.56 5.36 6.38
C ARG A 154 -10.70 5.03 5.18
N LEU A 155 -9.64 5.83 5.04
CA LEU A 155 -8.48 5.52 4.21
C LEU A 155 -7.30 5.16 5.10
N TYR A 156 -6.64 4.04 4.80
CA TYR A 156 -5.34 3.66 5.35
C TYR A 156 -4.31 3.78 4.25
N ILE A 157 -3.27 4.57 4.46
CA ILE A 157 -2.34 4.94 3.40
C ILE A 157 -0.91 4.73 3.88
N THR A 158 -0.10 4.05 3.07
CA THR A 158 1.35 4.18 3.12
C THR A 158 1.86 4.76 1.82
N VAL A 159 2.88 5.63 1.91
CA VAL A 159 3.56 6.23 0.75
C VAL A 159 5.03 6.44 1.07
N PRO A 160 5.93 6.40 0.09
CA PRO A 160 7.34 6.70 0.29
C PRO A 160 7.53 8.16 0.70
N SER A 161 8.44 8.37 1.68
CA SER A 161 8.64 9.71 2.23
C SER A 161 9.75 10.48 1.53
N TYR A 162 9.66 11.81 1.61
CA TYR A 162 10.62 12.83 1.23
C TYR A 162 11.10 12.80 -0.22
N GLN A 163 10.78 13.84 -0.96
CA GLN A 163 11.23 14.02 -2.34
C GLN A 163 12.77 14.02 -2.46
N PHE A 164 13.50 14.37 -1.40
CA PHE A 164 14.94 14.29 -1.42
C PHE A 164 15.51 12.86 -1.39
N LEU A 165 14.69 11.84 -1.09
CA LEU A 165 15.05 10.43 -1.19
C LEU A 165 14.76 9.83 -2.57
N PHE A 166 14.16 10.58 -3.48
CA PHE A 166 13.85 10.12 -4.84
C PHE A 166 15.13 9.65 -5.54
N SER A 167 15.05 8.49 -6.19
CA SER A 167 16.18 7.79 -6.78
C SER A 167 15.83 7.09 -8.09
N SER A 168 16.78 6.37 -8.69
CA SER A 168 16.54 5.57 -9.88
C SER A 168 15.50 4.44 -9.63
N GLU A 169 15.37 3.96 -8.40
CA GLU A 169 14.38 2.94 -8.04
C GLU A 169 12.95 3.48 -8.22
N ASP A 170 12.70 4.74 -7.82
CA ASP A 170 11.39 5.37 -8.02
C ASP A 170 11.01 5.47 -9.50
N LEU A 171 11.99 5.72 -10.36
CA LEU A 171 11.75 5.76 -11.82
C LEU A 171 11.39 4.38 -12.37
N VAL A 172 12.06 3.32 -11.91
CA VAL A 172 11.83 1.94 -12.35
C VAL A 172 10.42 1.48 -12.02
N VAL A 173 9.91 1.86 -10.84
CA VAL A 173 8.57 1.49 -10.41
C VAL A 173 7.51 2.55 -10.77
N ASN A 174 7.86 3.55 -11.59
CA ASN A 174 6.97 4.62 -12.08
C ASN A 174 6.35 5.47 -10.96
N HIS A 175 7.13 5.84 -9.93
CA HIS A 175 6.69 6.84 -8.96
C HIS A 175 6.69 8.23 -9.58
N PHE A 176 5.59 8.95 -9.46
CA PHE A 176 5.53 10.36 -9.83
C PHE A 176 6.15 11.25 -8.74
N ARG A 177 6.01 10.85 -7.47
CA ARG A 177 6.41 11.68 -6.32
C ARG A 177 6.63 10.88 -5.04
N ARG A 178 7.25 11.57 -4.05
CA ARG A 178 7.30 11.12 -2.65
C ARG A 178 6.67 12.20 -1.76
N TYR A 179 6.22 11.82 -0.58
CA TYR A 179 5.44 12.67 0.30
C TYR A 179 6.19 13.05 1.58
N THR A 180 5.68 14.03 2.28
CA THR A 180 5.81 14.17 3.73
C THR A 180 4.44 13.90 4.33
N VAL A 181 4.36 13.60 5.62
CA VAL A 181 3.07 13.52 6.33
C VAL A 181 2.23 14.77 6.07
N GLY A 182 2.85 15.96 6.14
CA GLY A 182 2.14 17.21 5.91
C GLY A 182 1.68 17.44 4.47
N SER A 183 2.44 16.99 3.44
CA SER A 183 1.98 17.10 2.05
C SER A 183 0.87 16.10 1.75
N CYS A 184 0.98 14.86 2.24
CA CYS A 184 -0.07 13.86 2.08
C CYS A 184 -1.37 14.29 2.76
N ALA A 185 -1.29 14.78 4.01
CA ALA A 185 -2.46 15.29 4.73
C ALA A 185 -3.16 16.46 4.01
N ARG A 186 -2.39 17.36 3.36
CA ARG A 186 -3.00 18.45 2.56
C ARG A 186 -3.73 17.92 1.33
N VAL A 187 -3.16 16.96 0.62
CA VAL A 187 -3.81 16.35 -0.54
C VAL A 187 -5.09 15.63 -0.10
N LEU A 188 -5.05 14.89 1.00
CA LEU A 188 -6.22 14.24 1.60
C LEU A 188 -7.30 15.26 1.96
N ALA A 189 -6.92 16.36 2.61
CA ALA A 189 -7.86 17.44 2.98
C ALA A 189 -8.52 18.09 1.76
N SER A 190 -7.79 18.28 0.64
CA SER A 190 -8.35 18.81 -0.59
C SER A 190 -9.39 17.89 -1.25
N ALA A 191 -9.36 16.61 -0.93
CA ALA A 191 -10.32 15.60 -1.39
C ALA A 191 -11.42 15.26 -0.36
N GLY A 192 -11.55 16.06 0.71
CA GLY A 192 -12.59 15.90 1.72
C GLY A 192 -12.30 14.84 2.80
N PHE A 193 -11.03 14.62 3.12
CA PHE A 193 -10.62 13.72 4.20
C PHE A 193 -10.01 14.48 5.38
N GLU A 194 -10.27 14.00 6.57
CA GLU A 194 -9.64 14.45 7.81
C GLU A 194 -8.63 13.42 8.29
N THR A 195 -7.39 13.83 8.54
CA THR A 195 -6.34 12.92 9.06
C THR A 195 -6.55 12.67 10.55
N GLU A 196 -6.89 11.43 10.92
CA GLU A 196 -7.07 10.99 12.31
C GLU A 196 -5.72 10.61 12.96
N TYR A 197 -4.86 9.94 12.21
CA TYR A 197 -3.56 9.48 12.67
C TYR A 197 -2.51 9.61 11.57
N HIS A 198 -1.26 9.84 11.97
CA HIS A 198 -0.12 9.80 11.08
C HIS A 198 1.15 9.45 11.83
N SER A 199 2.08 8.79 11.14
CA SER A 199 3.44 8.52 11.61
C SER A 199 4.37 8.39 10.41
N TYR A 200 5.67 8.53 10.64
CA TYR A 200 6.64 7.97 9.73
C TYR A 200 6.95 6.52 10.12
N LEU A 201 7.54 5.78 9.18
CA LEU A 201 8.03 4.42 9.35
C LEU A 201 9.48 4.35 8.91
N PHE A 202 10.22 3.35 9.43
CA PHE A 202 11.61 3.07 9.04
C PHE A 202 12.57 4.23 9.36
N THR A 203 12.47 4.76 10.56
CA THR A 203 13.33 5.85 11.03
C THR A 203 14.82 5.51 10.89
N LEU A 204 15.22 4.29 11.29
CA LEU A 204 16.61 3.82 11.23
C LEU A 204 17.13 3.70 9.79
N LEU A 205 16.26 3.43 8.83
CA LEU A 205 16.65 3.19 7.44
C LEU A 205 16.78 4.47 6.60
N LEU A 206 16.32 5.60 7.10
CA LEU A 206 16.39 6.87 6.37
C LEU A 206 17.84 7.28 6.02
N PRO A 207 18.83 7.27 6.95
CA PRO A 207 20.19 7.63 6.62
C PRO A 207 20.85 6.70 5.58
N PRO A 208 20.81 5.36 5.70
CA PRO A 208 21.39 4.49 4.69
C PRO A 208 20.70 4.62 3.32
N ILE A 209 19.37 4.79 3.26
CA ILE A 209 18.66 5.02 1.99
C ILE A 209 19.16 6.31 1.34
N PHE A 210 19.31 7.39 2.10
CA PHE A 210 19.84 8.63 1.57
C PHE A 210 21.25 8.46 1.01
N VAL A 211 22.18 7.89 1.79
CA VAL A 211 23.59 7.77 1.41
C VAL A 211 23.81 6.79 0.26
N LEU A 212 23.09 5.65 0.27
CA LEU A 212 23.35 4.57 -0.69
C LEU A 212 22.53 4.69 -1.98
N ARG A 213 21.40 5.39 -1.97
CA ARG A 213 20.47 5.48 -3.11
C ARG A 213 20.28 6.91 -3.60
N ALA A 214 19.79 7.82 -2.75
CA ALA A 214 19.43 9.16 -3.16
C ALA A 214 20.67 10.04 -3.48
N LEU A 215 21.72 9.98 -2.69
CA LEU A 215 22.94 10.77 -2.91
C LEU A 215 23.67 10.39 -4.19
N PRO A 216 23.96 9.11 -4.51
CA PRO A 216 24.54 8.73 -5.80
C PRO A 216 23.69 9.17 -7.00
N TYR A 217 22.38 9.01 -6.92
CA TYR A 217 21.45 9.48 -7.96
C TYR A 217 21.56 11.00 -8.21
N ARG A 218 21.59 11.79 -7.13
CA ARG A 218 21.74 13.26 -7.18
C ARG A 218 23.09 13.71 -7.74
N LEU A 219 24.13 12.91 -7.54
CA LEU A 219 25.46 13.14 -8.08
C LEU A 219 25.61 12.66 -9.54
N GLY A 220 24.51 12.33 -10.20
CA GLY A 220 24.48 11.87 -11.59
C GLY A 220 24.95 10.42 -11.79
N ARG A 221 25.23 9.69 -10.72
CA ARG A 221 25.57 8.26 -10.77
C ARG A 221 24.26 7.46 -10.80
N ARG A 222 23.67 7.33 -11.99
CA ARG A 222 22.52 6.46 -12.20
C ARG A 222 22.99 5.01 -12.04
N GLN A 223 22.64 4.37 -10.94
CA GLN A 223 22.75 2.92 -10.85
C GLN A 223 21.69 2.33 -11.80
N ALA A 224 22.09 1.34 -12.59
CA ALA A 224 21.10 0.52 -13.30
C ALA A 224 20.30 -0.23 -12.23
N ALA A 225 19.11 0.28 -11.91
CA ALA A 225 18.17 -0.41 -11.08
C ALA A 225 17.24 -1.19 -12.03
N ASP A 226 16.97 -2.45 -11.69
CA ASP A 226 15.91 -3.24 -12.27
C ASP A 226 14.98 -3.70 -11.15
N ILE A 227 13.84 -4.26 -11.51
CA ILE A 227 12.81 -4.69 -10.55
C ILE A 227 13.39 -5.75 -9.59
N GLU A 228 14.29 -6.63 -10.07
CA GLU A 228 14.91 -7.67 -9.25
C GLU A 228 15.89 -7.07 -8.23
N SER A 229 16.68 -6.08 -8.62
CA SER A 229 17.62 -5.40 -7.69
C SER A 229 16.89 -4.59 -6.63
N VAL A 230 15.75 -3.98 -6.97
CA VAL A 230 14.87 -3.31 -6.00
C VAL A 230 14.33 -4.31 -4.98
N ALA A 231 13.87 -5.48 -5.43
CA ALA A 231 13.38 -6.54 -4.54
C ALA A 231 14.50 -7.11 -3.65
N ALA A 232 15.67 -7.40 -4.21
CA ALA A 232 16.82 -7.95 -3.47
C ALA A 232 17.38 -6.99 -2.41
N ALA A 233 17.27 -5.68 -2.63
CA ALA A 233 17.75 -4.66 -1.70
C ALA A 233 16.98 -4.61 -0.36
N HIS A 234 15.86 -5.31 -0.25
CA HIS A 234 15.06 -5.39 0.97
C HIS A 234 15.36 -6.62 1.84
N GLY A 235 16.33 -7.47 1.44
CA GLY A 235 16.75 -8.65 2.18
C GLY A 235 18.12 -8.44 2.86
N ILE A 236 18.16 -8.40 4.19
CA ILE A 236 19.41 -8.45 4.99
C ILE A 236 19.34 -9.66 5.89
N ALA A 237 20.27 -10.62 5.69
CA ALA A 237 20.35 -11.84 6.49
C ALA A 237 21.39 -11.74 7.63
N GLY A 238 21.28 -12.62 8.63
CA GLY A 238 22.27 -12.78 9.68
C GLY A 238 22.05 -11.91 10.94
N ILE A 239 23.13 -11.69 11.71
CA ILE A 239 23.06 -10.95 13.00
C ILE A 239 22.61 -9.51 12.81
N THR A 240 23.01 -8.87 11.72
CA THR A 240 22.60 -7.51 11.36
C THR A 240 21.09 -7.44 11.10
N GLY A 241 20.52 -8.46 10.45
CA GLY A 241 19.07 -8.56 10.24
C GLY A 241 18.30 -8.63 11.54
N ARG A 242 18.75 -9.42 12.54
CA ARG A 242 18.09 -9.52 13.86
C ARG A 242 18.12 -8.21 14.63
N ALA A 243 19.22 -7.45 14.57
CA ALA A 243 19.32 -6.15 15.21
C ALA A 243 18.36 -5.12 14.58
N ILE A 244 18.25 -5.12 13.25
CA ILE A 244 17.28 -4.30 12.53
C ILE A 244 15.86 -4.70 12.91
N ASP A 245 15.53 -6.00 12.91
CA ASP A 245 14.22 -6.50 13.30
C ASP A 245 13.84 -6.06 14.73
N ALA A 246 14.78 -6.11 15.68
CA ALA A 246 14.53 -5.68 17.06
C ALA A 246 14.19 -4.18 17.17
N VAL A 247 14.89 -3.33 16.42
CA VAL A 247 14.60 -1.88 16.39
C VAL A 247 13.25 -1.61 15.69
N LEU A 248 12.99 -2.30 14.60
CA LEU A 248 11.71 -2.20 13.89
C LEU A 248 10.53 -2.72 14.73
N ASP A 249 10.76 -3.72 15.59
CA ASP A 249 9.76 -4.17 16.56
C ASP A 249 9.41 -3.09 17.59
N LEU A 250 10.41 -2.35 18.08
CA LEU A 250 10.16 -1.21 18.97
C LEU A 250 9.34 -0.11 18.28
N GLU A 251 9.64 0.16 17.02
CA GLU A 251 8.89 1.12 16.20
C GLU A 251 7.42 0.66 16.03
N ALA A 252 7.19 -0.60 15.65
CA ALA A 252 5.84 -1.14 15.51
C ALA A 252 5.06 -1.13 16.84
N ARG A 253 5.70 -1.47 17.97
CA ARG A 253 5.07 -1.39 19.30
C ARG A 253 4.75 0.05 19.72
N TRP A 254 5.57 1.02 19.32
CA TRP A 254 5.32 2.44 19.58
C TRP A 254 4.08 2.91 18.81
N ILE A 255 3.98 2.55 17.53
CA ILE A 255 2.82 2.84 16.68
C ILE A 255 1.56 2.15 17.24
N ALA A 256 1.65 0.89 17.65
CA ALA A 256 0.53 0.15 18.24
C ALA A 256 -0.01 0.82 19.52
N ARG A 257 0.81 1.57 20.24
CA ARG A 257 0.39 2.39 21.40
C ARG A 257 -0.11 3.79 21.02
N GLY A 258 -0.18 4.11 19.73
CA GLY A 258 -0.58 5.43 19.21
C GLY A 258 0.53 6.46 19.17
N GLY A 259 1.78 6.02 19.39
CA GLY A 259 2.96 6.87 19.23
C GLY A 259 3.15 7.29 17.78
N ARG A 260 3.83 8.40 17.58
CA ARG A 260 4.15 8.96 16.27
C ARG A 260 5.66 9.12 16.14
N LEU A 261 6.20 8.79 15.00
CA LEU A 261 7.59 9.02 14.65
C LEU A 261 7.70 10.30 13.82
N ALA A 262 8.69 11.13 14.13
CA ALA A 262 8.83 12.46 13.53
C ALA A 262 9.47 12.42 12.13
N PHE A 263 10.15 11.31 11.78
CA PHE A 263 10.81 11.13 10.49
C PHE A 263 10.98 9.63 10.20
N GLY A 264 11.15 9.27 8.91
CA GLY A 264 11.33 7.90 8.44
C GLY A 264 11.26 7.86 6.92
N SER A 265 11.54 6.71 6.30
CA SER A 265 11.57 6.59 4.84
C SER A 265 10.22 6.29 4.20
N SER A 266 9.17 6.04 4.99
CA SER A 266 7.77 5.96 4.54
C SER A 266 6.86 6.75 5.48
N CYS A 267 5.71 7.18 4.97
CA CYS A 267 4.61 7.77 5.75
C CYS A 267 3.50 6.73 5.92
N LEU A 268 2.87 6.73 7.09
CA LEU A 268 1.64 6.00 7.39
C LEU A 268 0.59 7.01 7.84
N LEU A 269 -0.58 7.02 7.20
CA LEU A 269 -1.68 7.89 7.57
C LEU A 269 -2.98 7.09 7.66
N VAL A 270 -3.83 7.49 8.60
CA VAL A 270 -5.24 7.10 8.66
C VAL A 270 -6.05 8.36 8.50
N ALA A 271 -6.94 8.37 7.54
CA ALA A 271 -7.81 9.49 7.28
C ALA A 271 -9.27 9.03 7.23
N ARG A 272 -10.17 9.89 7.63
CA ARG A 272 -11.60 9.66 7.65
C ARG A 272 -12.27 10.58 6.64
N LYS A 273 -13.27 10.08 5.93
CA LYS A 273 -14.11 10.94 5.08
C LYS A 273 -14.81 11.97 5.94
N ALA A 274 -14.61 13.25 5.62
CA ALA A 274 -15.32 14.34 6.26
C ALA A 274 -16.83 14.23 5.99
N GLN A 275 -17.65 14.73 6.93
CA GLN A 275 -19.11 14.74 6.79
C GLN A 275 -19.58 15.68 5.68
#